data_232ac287dd8960ddecd50c8e30e8e917
#
_entry.id   232ac287dd8960ddecd50c8e30e8e917
#
_cell.length_a   1.000
_cell.length_b   1.000
_cell.length_c   1.000
_cell.angle_alpha   90.00
_cell.angle_beta   90.00
_cell.angle_gamma   90.00
#
_symmetry.space_group_name_H-M   'P 1'
#
loop_
_entity.id
_entity.type
_entity.pdbx_description
1 polymer ?
#
loop_
_entity_poly.entity_id
_entity_poly.type
_entity_poly.pdbx_seq_one_letter_code
_entity_poly.pdbx_strand_id
1 'polypeptide(L)'
;DDPSFDDLYPVGTVAQVRQVLKMPGDAVRVLVVGECRAKVTEVQQTDPYLCARVESIPDAEYVKGTPKVEALVRQAAQLFDEFADLTQRPVQETMLKILASDDPGYIADLMSQSATYGFAEKMRVLEQRHPVRRLEISNKLFAHELEVLRMENQLQDQTQQNIDKGQRDYFLRE
;
A
#
# COMPACT_ATOMS: atom_id res chain seq x y z
N ASP A 1 23.28 -4.43 9.50
CA ASP A 1 23.97 -4.98 8.32
C ASP A 1 23.61 -4.08 7.15
N ASP A 2 24.62 -3.67 6.36
CA ASP A 2 24.40 -2.86 5.18
C ASP A 2 23.85 -3.74 4.06
N PRO A 3 22.76 -3.33 3.37
CA PRO A 3 22.18 -4.11 2.29
C PRO A 3 23.09 -4.15 1.07
N SER A 4 23.17 -5.30 0.43
CA SER A 4 23.79 -5.46 -0.89
C SER A 4 22.76 -5.30 -2.02
N PHE A 5 23.20 -5.22 -3.27
CA PHE A 5 22.27 -5.19 -4.40
C PHE A 5 21.43 -6.46 -4.54
N ASP A 6 21.95 -7.61 -4.09
CA ASP A 6 21.23 -8.88 -4.12
C ASP A 6 20.03 -8.93 -3.13
N ASP A 7 20.05 -8.03 -2.14
CA ASP A 7 18.96 -7.86 -1.17
C ASP A 7 17.84 -6.93 -1.68
N LEU A 8 18.06 -6.27 -2.84
CA LEU A 8 17.12 -5.29 -3.39
C LEU A 8 16.22 -5.92 -4.47
N TYR A 9 15.00 -5.44 -4.54
CA TYR A 9 14.10 -5.79 -5.62
C TYR A 9 14.56 -5.17 -6.95
N PRO A 10 14.38 -5.87 -8.09
CA PRO A 10 14.83 -5.37 -9.40
C PRO A 10 14.02 -4.17 -9.89
N VAL A 11 12.78 -4.02 -9.42
CA VAL A 11 11.90 -2.88 -9.73
C VAL A 11 11.73 -2.02 -8.51
N GLY A 12 11.88 -0.73 -8.69
CA GLY A 12 11.70 0.26 -7.64
C GLY A 12 11.01 1.52 -8.17
N THR A 13 11.02 2.56 -7.36
CA THR A 13 10.46 3.86 -7.69
C THR A 13 11.55 4.91 -7.67
N VAL A 14 11.72 5.65 -8.77
CA VAL A 14 12.49 6.90 -8.77
C VAL A 14 11.68 7.93 -7.99
N ALA A 15 12.31 8.54 -7.01
CA ALA A 15 11.64 9.47 -6.13
C ALA A 15 12.47 10.74 -5.92
N GLN A 16 11.78 11.88 -5.80
CA GLN A 16 12.41 13.15 -5.43
C GLN A 16 12.42 13.31 -3.92
N VAL A 17 13.59 13.58 -3.34
CA VAL A 17 13.71 13.94 -1.93
C VAL A 17 13.21 15.37 -1.74
N ARG A 18 12.14 15.54 -0.96
CA ARG A 18 11.56 16.86 -0.65
C ARG A 18 12.09 17.43 0.64
N GLN A 19 12.29 16.61 1.65
CA GLN A 19 12.73 17.05 2.96
C GLN A 19 13.52 15.95 3.67
N VAL A 20 14.56 16.36 4.37
CA VAL A 20 15.36 15.49 5.23
C VAL A 20 15.35 16.07 6.64
N LEU A 21 14.89 15.29 7.61
CA LEU A 21 14.86 15.66 9.03
C LEU A 21 15.79 14.73 9.82
N LYS A 22 16.73 15.31 10.52
CA LYS A 22 17.56 14.57 11.48
C LYS A 22 16.77 14.37 12.76
N MET A 23 16.74 13.13 13.23
CA MET A 23 16.06 12.72 14.45
C MET A 23 17.09 12.40 15.54
N PRO A 24 16.72 12.42 16.84
CA PRO A 24 17.60 11.96 17.91
C PRO A 24 18.05 10.51 17.67
N GLY A 25 19.33 10.19 18.00
CA GLY A 25 19.88 8.84 17.85
C GLY A 25 20.33 8.48 16.44
N ASP A 26 20.85 9.44 15.67
CA ASP A 26 21.38 9.29 14.30
C ASP A 26 20.35 8.77 13.25
N ALA A 27 19.09 8.72 13.62
CA ALA A 27 18.02 8.40 12.67
C ALA A 27 17.72 9.57 11.75
N VAL A 28 17.39 9.28 10.50
CA VAL A 28 17.02 10.27 9.49
C VAL A 28 15.62 9.95 8.96
N ARG A 29 14.74 10.94 8.99
CA ARG A 29 13.43 10.86 8.34
C ARG A 29 13.48 11.60 7.02
N VAL A 30 13.13 10.92 5.94
CA VAL A 30 13.15 11.50 4.60
C VAL A 30 11.72 11.50 4.05
N LEU A 31 11.27 12.67 3.58
CA LEU A 31 10.05 12.82 2.81
C LEU A 31 10.39 12.75 1.33
N VAL A 32 9.82 11.77 0.65
CA VAL A 32 10.04 11.55 -0.78
C VAL A 32 8.72 11.59 -1.56
N VAL A 33 8.80 11.99 -2.83
CA VAL A 33 7.68 11.95 -3.77
C VAL A 33 8.08 11.05 -4.93
N GLY A 34 7.35 9.96 -5.15
CA GLY A 34 7.57 9.05 -6.28
C GLY A 34 7.28 9.74 -7.62
N GLU A 35 8.14 9.51 -8.61
CA GLU A 35 8.01 10.06 -9.96
C GLU A 35 7.64 9.01 -10.97
N CYS A 36 8.39 7.90 -11.02
CA CYS A 36 8.15 6.83 -11.96
C CYS A 36 8.68 5.47 -11.45
N ARG A 37 8.17 4.40 -12.03
CA ARG A 37 8.72 3.06 -11.88
C ARG A 37 10.00 2.93 -12.66
N ALA A 38 10.98 2.25 -12.10
CA ALA A 38 12.25 1.97 -12.77
C ALA A 38 12.79 0.60 -12.42
N LYS A 39 13.54 0.03 -13.35
CA LYS A 39 14.26 -1.22 -13.18
C LYS A 39 15.76 -0.95 -13.09
N VAL A 40 16.42 -1.61 -12.16
CA VAL A 40 17.87 -1.61 -12.09
C VAL A 40 18.43 -2.41 -13.27
N THR A 41 19.33 -1.80 -14.04
CA THR A 41 19.97 -2.44 -15.21
C THR A 41 21.43 -2.75 -14.97
N GLU A 42 22.13 -1.93 -14.18
CA GLU A 42 23.56 -2.08 -13.95
C GLU A 42 23.94 -1.49 -12.58
N VAL A 43 24.69 -2.23 -11.81
CA VAL A 43 25.31 -1.74 -10.57
C VAL A 43 26.56 -0.93 -10.93
N GLN A 44 26.60 0.32 -10.51
CA GLN A 44 27.71 1.23 -10.79
C GLN A 44 28.67 1.37 -9.62
N GLN A 45 28.13 1.37 -8.39
CA GLN A 45 28.90 1.61 -7.18
C GLN A 45 28.25 0.91 -5.99
N THR A 46 29.08 0.39 -5.09
CA THR A 46 28.63 -0.23 -3.84
C THR A 46 29.15 0.50 -2.60
N ASP A 47 30.25 1.25 -2.71
CA ASP A 47 30.85 1.99 -1.60
C ASP A 47 31.16 3.43 -2.04
N PRO A 48 30.89 4.49 -1.24
CA PRO A 48 30.34 4.50 0.13
C PRO A 48 28.79 4.39 0.17
N TYR A 49 28.12 4.35 -0.96
CA TYR A 49 26.66 4.16 -1.08
C TYR A 49 26.33 3.39 -2.35
N LEU A 50 25.21 2.73 -2.36
CA LEU A 50 24.74 1.98 -3.51
C LEU A 50 24.31 2.94 -4.64
N CYS A 51 24.88 2.74 -5.84
CA CYS A 51 24.54 3.50 -7.03
C CYS A 51 24.32 2.54 -8.20
N ALA A 52 23.24 2.74 -8.93
CA ALA A 52 22.88 1.90 -10.07
C ALA A 52 22.37 2.73 -11.24
N ARG A 53 22.54 2.20 -12.44
CA ARG A 53 21.82 2.66 -13.62
C ARG A 53 20.42 2.08 -13.59
N VAL A 54 19.43 2.92 -13.82
CA VAL A 54 18.02 2.51 -13.86
C VAL A 54 17.40 2.90 -15.19
N GLU A 55 16.42 2.11 -15.61
CA GLU A 55 15.61 2.39 -16.80
C GLU A 55 14.15 2.57 -16.37
N SER A 56 13.53 3.66 -16.82
CA SER A 56 12.12 3.94 -16.54
C SER A 56 11.22 2.88 -17.16
N ILE A 57 10.24 2.43 -16.42
CA ILE A 57 9.21 1.48 -16.87
C ILE A 57 7.90 2.22 -17.04
N PRO A 58 7.55 2.68 -18.25
CA PRO A 58 6.27 3.32 -18.49
C PRO A 58 5.12 2.31 -18.36
N ASP A 59 3.95 2.80 -18.01
CA ASP A 59 2.72 2.01 -18.02
C ASP A 59 2.42 1.50 -19.44
N ALA A 60 1.85 0.29 -19.50
CA ALA A 60 1.38 -0.26 -20.78
C ALA A 60 0.10 0.46 -21.23
N GLU A 61 -0.07 0.59 -22.53
CA GLU A 61 -1.29 1.15 -23.11
C GLU A 61 -2.51 0.28 -22.79
N TYR A 62 -3.65 0.91 -22.60
CA TYR A 62 -4.93 0.24 -22.39
C TYR A 62 -6.09 1.06 -22.99
N VAL A 63 -7.21 0.40 -23.24
CA VAL A 63 -8.42 1.06 -23.76
C VAL A 63 -9.22 1.63 -22.58
N LYS A 64 -9.34 2.96 -22.54
CA LYS A 64 -10.12 3.69 -21.52
C LYS A 64 -11.63 3.51 -21.73
N GLY A 65 -12.41 3.71 -20.67
CA GLY A 65 -13.88 3.77 -20.74
C GLY A 65 -14.55 2.45 -21.12
N THR A 66 -13.86 1.31 -20.97
CA THR A 66 -14.51 0.01 -21.15
C THR A 66 -15.34 -0.34 -19.92
N PRO A 67 -16.46 -1.09 -20.09
CA PRO A 67 -17.28 -1.53 -18.95
C PRO A 67 -16.47 -2.27 -17.86
N LYS A 68 -15.42 -2.99 -18.28
CA LYS A 68 -14.51 -3.67 -17.35
C LYS A 68 -13.71 -2.68 -16.50
N VAL A 69 -13.15 -1.64 -17.11
CA VAL A 69 -12.40 -0.60 -16.39
C VAL A 69 -13.29 0.15 -15.43
N GLU A 70 -14.48 0.56 -15.87
CA GLU A 70 -15.46 1.23 -15.00
C GLU A 70 -15.87 0.37 -13.81
N ALA A 71 -16.12 -0.92 -14.03
CA ALA A 71 -16.50 -1.84 -12.96
C ALA A 71 -15.37 -1.99 -11.93
N LEU A 72 -14.12 -2.09 -12.37
CA LEU A 72 -12.95 -2.19 -11.49
C LEU A 72 -12.73 -0.92 -10.68
N VAL A 73 -12.91 0.26 -11.28
CA VAL A 73 -12.79 1.55 -10.58
C VAL A 73 -13.88 1.69 -9.51
N ARG A 74 -15.14 1.34 -9.83
CA ARG A 74 -16.22 1.35 -8.84
C ARG A 74 -15.96 0.37 -7.69
N GLN A 75 -15.49 -0.84 -8.02
CA GLN A 75 -15.11 -1.83 -7.01
C GLN A 75 -13.99 -1.30 -6.10
N ALA A 76 -12.97 -0.66 -6.66
CA ALA A 76 -11.88 -0.07 -5.91
C ALA A 76 -12.37 0.98 -4.90
N ALA A 77 -13.27 1.87 -5.32
CA ALA A 77 -13.86 2.88 -4.45
C ALA A 77 -14.64 2.24 -3.28
N GLN A 78 -15.44 1.20 -3.56
CA GLN A 78 -16.18 0.48 -2.52
C GLN A 78 -15.26 -0.22 -1.52
N LEU A 79 -14.23 -0.93 -2.00
CA LEU A 79 -13.26 -1.61 -1.14
C LEU A 79 -12.47 -0.64 -0.28
N PHE A 80 -12.11 0.52 -0.83
CA PHE A 80 -11.37 1.53 -0.09
C PHE A 80 -12.25 2.25 0.95
N ASP A 81 -13.51 2.48 0.67
CA ASP A 81 -14.49 3.03 1.61
C ASP A 81 -14.65 2.12 2.82
N GLU A 82 -14.86 0.84 2.59
CA GLU A 82 -14.95 -0.16 3.66
C GLU A 82 -13.65 -0.27 4.47
N PHE A 83 -12.50 -0.19 3.82
CA PHE A 83 -11.20 -0.16 4.49
C PHE A 83 -11.07 1.07 5.42
N ALA A 84 -11.53 2.23 4.97
CA ALA A 84 -11.55 3.44 5.76
C ALA A 84 -12.37 3.28 7.04
N ASP A 85 -13.56 2.69 6.91
CA ASP A 85 -14.45 2.43 8.04
C ASP A 85 -13.87 1.46 9.06
N LEU A 86 -13.29 0.34 8.58
CA LEU A 86 -12.74 -0.68 9.45
C LEU A 86 -11.46 -0.26 10.18
N THR A 87 -10.62 0.55 9.54
CA THR A 87 -9.33 0.95 10.12
C THR A 87 -9.41 2.22 10.94
N GLN A 88 -10.49 3.01 10.81
CA GLN A 88 -10.66 4.34 11.45
C GLN A 88 -9.47 5.28 11.18
N ARG A 89 -8.76 5.08 10.06
CA ARG A 89 -7.61 5.92 9.68
C ARG A 89 -8.09 7.18 8.95
N PRO A 90 -7.36 8.29 9.08
CA PRO A 90 -7.65 9.52 8.34
C PRO A 90 -7.24 9.37 6.87
N VAL A 91 -8.04 8.68 6.07
CA VAL A 91 -7.77 8.43 4.64
C VAL A 91 -8.65 9.24 3.69
N GLN A 92 -9.33 10.28 4.22
CA GLN A 92 -10.27 11.11 3.46
C GLN A 92 -9.65 11.74 2.21
N GLU A 93 -8.41 12.22 2.30
CA GLU A 93 -7.69 12.80 1.15
C GLU A 93 -7.47 11.75 0.05
N THR A 94 -7.07 10.54 0.43
CA THR A 94 -6.87 9.43 -0.52
C THR A 94 -8.20 9.01 -1.14
N MET A 95 -9.27 8.93 -0.36
CA MET A 95 -10.61 8.61 -0.86
C MET A 95 -11.08 9.63 -1.89
N LEU A 96 -10.91 10.93 -1.62
CA LEU A 96 -11.26 11.99 -2.59
C LEU A 96 -10.47 11.86 -3.90
N LYS A 97 -9.18 11.51 -3.83
CA LYS A 97 -8.34 11.28 -5.02
C LYS A 97 -8.82 10.07 -5.83
N ILE A 98 -9.21 8.97 -5.15
CA ILE A 98 -9.77 7.78 -5.80
C ILE A 98 -11.08 8.12 -6.51
N LEU A 99 -12.00 8.82 -5.83
CA LEU A 99 -13.29 9.21 -6.40
C LEU A 99 -13.19 10.21 -7.56
N ALA A 100 -12.13 11.02 -7.57
CA ALA A 100 -11.88 12.02 -8.63
C ALA A 100 -11.13 11.45 -9.85
N SER A 101 -10.70 10.18 -9.79
CA SER A 101 -9.88 9.58 -10.86
C SER A 101 -10.63 8.46 -11.59
N ASP A 102 -10.38 8.36 -12.88
CA ASP A 102 -10.76 7.24 -13.74
C ASP A 102 -9.55 6.41 -14.22
N ASP A 103 -8.36 6.75 -13.74
CA ASP A 103 -7.11 6.06 -14.06
C ASP A 103 -6.90 4.84 -13.17
N PRO A 104 -7.05 3.59 -13.69
CA PRO A 104 -6.92 2.39 -12.91
C PRO A 104 -5.52 2.21 -12.30
N GLY A 105 -4.47 2.66 -12.99
CA GLY A 105 -3.11 2.58 -12.50
C GLY A 105 -2.87 3.48 -11.30
N TYR A 106 -3.30 4.72 -11.39
CA TYR A 106 -3.20 5.69 -10.31
C TYR A 106 -4.01 5.26 -9.07
N ILE A 107 -5.24 4.77 -9.27
CA ILE A 107 -6.09 4.27 -8.18
C ILE A 107 -5.41 3.09 -7.47
N ALA A 108 -4.87 2.11 -8.23
CA ALA A 108 -4.18 0.97 -7.66
C ALA A 108 -2.97 1.38 -6.80
N ASP A 109 -2.21 2.38 -7.25
CA ASP A 109 -1.06 2.90 -6.52
C ASP A 109 -1.47 3.62 -5.22
N LEU A 110 -2.53 4.43 -5.25
CA LEU A 110 -3.09 5.10 -4.06
C LEU A 110 -3.60 4.08 -3.03
N MET A 111 -4.34 3.07 -3.48
CA MET A 111 -4.82 1.99 -2.60
C MET A 111 -3.64 1.29 -1.93
N SER A 112 -2.64 0.85 -2.71
CA SER A 112 -1.48 0.11 -2.20
C SER A 112 -0.63 0.93 -1.24
N GLN A 113 -0.54 2.24 -1.42
CA GLN A 113 0.14 3.13 -0.49
C GLN A 113 -0.53 3.12 0.90
N SER A 114 -1.86 3.08 0.94
CA SER A 114 -2.65 3.14 2.17
C SER A 114 -2.84 1.78 2.84
N ALA A 115 -2.61 0.69 2.10
CA ALA A 115 -2.86 -0.68 2.53
C ALA A 115 -1.96 -1.14 3.68
N THR A 116 -2.50 -2.06 4.47
CA THR A 116 -1.82 -2.70 5.61
C THR A 116 -1.16 -4.03 5.26
N TYR A 117 -1.47 -4.60 4.10
CA TYR A 117 -0.85 -5.85 3.65
C TYR A 117 0.67 -5.72 3.45
N GLY A 118 1.35 -6.86 3.40
CA GLY A 118 2.80 -6.98 3.47
C GLY A 118 3.54 -6.39 2.26
N PHE A 119 4.84 -6.35 2.40
CA PHE A 119 5.73 -5.75 1.40
C PHE A 119 5.72 -6.51 0.07
N ALA A 120 5.65 -7.85 0.13
CA ALA A 120 5.62 -8.70 -1.06
C ALA A 120 4.38 -8.42 -1.95
N GLU A 121 3.22 -8.19 -1.33
CA GLU A 121 1.99 -7.82 -2.00
C GLU A 121 2.10 -6.44 -2.65
N LYS A 122 2.70 -5.46 -1.97
CA LYS A 122 2.98 -4.13 -2.52
C LYS A 122 3.91 -4.19 -3.73
N MET A 123 4.92 -5.04 -3.68
CA MET A 123 5.82 -5.27 -4.81
C MET A 123 5.10 -5.86 -6.03
N ARG A 124 4.17 -6.81 -5.82
CA ARG A 124 3.35 -7.36 -6.91
C ARG A 124 2.55 -6.28 -7.65
N VAL A 125 2.03 -5.30 -6.92
CA VAL A 125 1.33 -4.14 -7.52
C VAL A 125 2.33 -3.23 -8.24
N LEU A 126 3.47 -2.94 -7.62
CA LEU A 126 4.50 -2.06 -8.20
C LEU A 126 5.06 -2.63 -9.51
N GLU A 127 5.31 -3.92 -9.61
CA GLU A 127 5.88 -4.59 -10.78
C GLU A 127 4.91 -4.69 -11.96
N GLN A 128 3.60 -4.55 -11.72
CA GLN A 128 2.60 -4.68 -12.77
C GLN A 128 2.51 -3.42 -13.65
N ARG A 129 3.03 -3.51 -14.88
CA ARG A 129 3.03 -2.42 -15.86
C ARG A 129 1.67 -2.06 -16.42
N HIS A 130 0.76 -3.05 -16.54
CA HIS A 130 -0.53 -2.83 -17.17
C HIS A 130 -1.53 -2.24 -16.15
N PRO A 131 -2.00 -0.98 -16.33
CA PRO A 131 -2.80 -0.29 -15.31
C PRO A 131 -4.06 -1.05 -14.87
N VAL A 132 -4.79 -1.65 -15.83
CA VAL A 132 -6.02 -2.39 -15.54
C VAL A 132 -5.72 -3.66 -14.73
N ARG A 133 -4.66 -4.41 -15.09
CA ARG A 133 -4.24 -5.60 -14.34
C ARG A 133 -3.71 -5.23 -12.96
N ARG A 134 -3.05 -4.09 -12.84
CA ARG A 134 -2.60 -3.54 -11.55
C ARG A 134 -3.79 -3.30 -10.63
N LEU A 135 -4.85 -2.69 -11.13
CA LEU A 135 -6.07 -2.46 -10.35
C LEU A 135 -6.79 -3.78 -10.01
N GLU A 136 -6.82 -4.76 -10.92
CA GLU A 136 -7.36 -6.10 -10.61
C GLU A 136 -6.60 -6.77 -9.45
N ILE A 137 -5.27 -6.69 -9.44
CA ILE A 137 -4.43 -7.24 -8.36
C ILE A 137 -4.70 -6.47 -7.07
N SER A 138 -4.71 -5.14 -7.12
CA SER A 138 -4.98 -4.29 -5.96
C SER A 138 -6.35 -4.59 -5.35
N ASN A 139 -7.41 -4.67 -6.16
CA ASN A 139 -8.76 -5.00 -5.69
C ASN A 139 -8.82 -6.37 -5.00
N LYS A 140 -8.14 -7.39 -5.55
CA LYS A 140 -8.07 -8.72 -4.92
C LYS A 140 -7.34 -8.69 -3.58
N LEU A 141 -6.22 -7.98 -3.50
CA LEU A 141 -5.46 -7.84 -2.26
C LEU A 141 -6.26 -7.08 -1.20
N PHE A 142 -6.96 -6.00 -1.60
CA PHE A 142 -7.83 -5.26 -0.69
C PHE A 142 -9.02 -6.08 -0.20
N ALA A 143 -9.66 -6.85 -1.07
CA ALA A 143 -10.75 -7.74 -0.68
C ALA A 143 -10.30 -8.76 0.37
N HIS A 144 -9.12 -9.37 0.19
CA HIS A 144 -8.53 -10.28 1.17
C HIS A 144 -8.17 -9.57 2.48
N GLU A 145 -7.56 -8.39 2.40
CA GLU A 145 -7.21 -7.59 3.58
C GLU A 145 -8.44 -7.21 4.41
N LEU A 146 -9.54 -6.87 3.75
CA LEU A 146 -10.80 -6.58 4.43
C LEU A 146 -11.36 -7.80 5.17
N GLU A 147 -11.23 -9.00 4.61
CA GLU A 147 -11.61 -10.23 5.31
C GLU A 147 -10.77 -10.44 6.58
N VAL A 148 -9.47 -10.21 6.50
CA VAL A 148 -8.56 -10.30 7.66
C VAL A 148 -8.95 -9.26 8.72
N LEU A 149 -9.12 -7.99 8.34
CA LEU A 149 -9.50 -6.92 9.25
C LEU A 149 -10.84 -7.16 9.94
N ARG A 150 -11.83 -7.68 9.22
CA ARG A 150 -13.11 -8.06 9.81
C ARG A 150 -12.96 -9.15 10.86
N MET A 151 -12.13 -10.17 10.58
CA MET A 151 -11.85 -11.25 11.52
C MET A 151 -11.09 -10.74 12.76
N GLU A 152 -10.10 -9.88 12.58
CA GLU A 152 -9.37 -9.25 13.68
C GLU A 152 -10.31 -8.46 14.61
N ASN A 153 -11.18 -7.63 14.03
CA ASN A 153 -12.16 -6.86 14.79
C ASN A 153 -13.13 -7.79 15.57
N GLN A 154 -13.62 -8.86 14.95
CA GLN A 154 -14.48 -9.83 15.62
C GLN A 154 -13.77 -10.53 16.80
N LEU A 155 -12.52 -10.93 16.63
CA LEU A 155 -11.72 -11.54 17.69
C LEU A 155 -11.45 -10.57 18.83
N GLN A 156 -11.19 -9.31 18.52
CA GLN A 156 -11.00 -8.26 19.52
C GLN A 156 -12.27 -8.02 20.33
N ASP A 157 -13.43 -7.93 19.67
CA ASP A 157 -14.75 -7.75 20.33
C ASP A 157 -15.07 -8.93 21.24
N GLN A 158 -14.82 -10.18 20.79
CA GLN A 158 -15.01 -11.38 21.62
C GLN A 158 -14.11 -11.37 22.86
N THR A 159 -12.86 -10.96 22.70
CA THR A 159 -11.91 -10.86 23.80
C THR A 159 -12.36 -9.84 24.83
N GLN A 160 -12.81 -8.66 24.37
CA GLN A 160 -13.33 -7.61 25.25
C GLN A 160 -14.57 -8.08 26.01
N GLN A 161 -15.53 -8.72 25.32
CA GLN A 161 -16.73 -9.26 25.97
C GLN A 161 -16.39 -10.31 27.05
N ASN A 162 -15.38 -11.16 26.81
CA ASN A 162 -14.96 -12.16 27.78
C ASN A 162 -14.32 -11.52 29.03
N ILE A 163 -13.52 -10.47 28.84
CA ILE A 163 -12.92 -9.69 29.94
C ILE A 163 -14.04 -9.02 30.77
N ASP A 164 -14.99 -8.36 30.09
CA ASP A 164 -16.10 -7.68 30.75
C ASP A 164 -16.99 -8.65 31.56
N LYS A 165 -17.24 -9.86 31.01
CA LYS A 165 -17.94 -10.93 31.75
C LYS A 165 -17.15 -11.38 32.98
N GLY A 166 -15.86 -11.63 32.82
CA GLY A 166 -15.00 -12.06 33.94
C GLY A 166 -14.93 -11.04 35.06
N GLN A 167 -14.85 -9.76 34.74
CA GLN A 167 -14.89 -8.67 35.72
C GLN A 167 -16.25 -8.60 36.43
N ARG A 168 -17.36 -8.69 35.67
CA ARG A 168 -18.71 -8.68 36.26
C ARG A 168 -18.93 -9.86 37.22
N ASP A 169 -18.50 -11.07 36.81
CA ASP A 169 -18.62 -12.26 37.66
C ASP A 169 -17.76 -12.16 38.91
N TYR A 170 -16.63 -11.48 38.87
CA TYR A 170 -15.80 -11.20 40.04
C TYR A 170 -16.53 -10.26 41.01
N PHE A 171 -17.09 -9.15 40.53
CA PHE A 171 -17.83 -8.19 41.37
C PHE A 171 -19.12 -8.77 41.97
N LEU A 172 -19.74 -9.78 41.35
CA LEU A 172 -20.94 -10.42 41.85
C LEU A 172 -20.66 -11.49 42.93
N ARG A 173 -19.40 -11.89 43.09
CA ARG A 173 -18.99 -12.89 44.10
C ARG A 173 -18.47 -12.28 45.43
N GLU A 174 -18.21 -11.00 45.46
CA GLU A 174 -17.94 -10.23 46.70
C GLU A 174 -19.21 -9.63 47.26
#